data_87e6a354b575c1becc0764593c54f0de
#
_entry.id   87e6a354b575c1becc0764593c54f0de
#
_cell.length_a   1.000
_cell.length_b   1.000
_cell.length_c   1.000
_cell.angle_alpha   90.00
_cell.angle_beta   90.00
_cell.angle_gamma   90.00
#
_symmetry.space_group_name_H-M   'P 1'
#
loop_
_entity.id
_entity.type
_entity.pdbx_description
1 polymer ?
#
loop_
_entity_poly.entity_id
_entity_poly.type
_entity_poly.pdbx_seq_one_letter_code
_entity_poly.pdbx_strand_id
1 'polypeptide(L)'
;MKTNSTKRGWLAIGAISLFPLLPWLALKPLSVRFADGWATAMSLGQLTGLIGMAMFASALIISARAKWLDTLFNGLNLAYVRHHQVGAISFALLLLHPLLLAIKYGQSSWQSAAQFLLPSESAALNYGKASLALMILLLSLTFYAKLAYQTWKLSHKFLGLAYFLATLHLLFVYSDTSQSFVLKAYMLALSFSALTAVFYRTVASRFLVRICRYRVVAVNRINDTVVEIVMEHEGKEMPYNPGQFIFISFSQPGLAERHPFTISSSGSQLSVAVKKLGDYTSGLVGLKTGAIASIEGPYGRFSYLRSVNKKQVWLAGGIGITPFLGMARSLGEVSDYDIDLVYCVKNAGEAAFADELKMIAASRPWFRVHLFFSDEQGHISASGISQTVGGLKDRDYFLCGPPTMMGAIKAQLKNYDIPNELIHSEEFAMI
;
A
#
# COMPACT_ATOMS: atom_id res chain seq x y z
N MET A 1 19.71 -6.07 13.31
CA MET A 1 19.44 -6.62 11.94
C MET A 1 18.12 -6.12 11.30
N LYS A 2 17.52 -5.00 11.75
CA LYS A 2 16.21 -4.48 11.26
C LYS A 2 16.29 -3.39 10.18
N THR A 3 17.45 -2.84 9.86
CA THR A 3 17.67 -1.71 8.93
C THR A 3 17.40 -1.99 7.45
N ASN A 4 17.09 -3.23 7.06
CA ASN A 4 17.12 -3.63 5.65
C ASN A 4 15.75 -3.91 4.98
N SER A 5 14.63 -3.90 5.71
CA SER A 5 13.38 -4.42 5.10
C SER A 5 12.72 -3.44 4.12
N THR A 6 12.69 -2.15 4.42
CA THR A 6 12.18 -1.12 3.48
C THR A 6 13.07 -0.98 2.25
N LYS A 7 14.39 -1.18 2.40
CA LYS A 7 15.36 -1.18 1.31
C LYS A 7 15.24 -2.45 0.45
N ARG A 8 14.89 -3.61 1.04
CA ARG A 8 14.77 -4.89 0.32
C ARG A 8 13.72 -4.83 -0.79
N GLY A 9 12.55 -4.25 -0.53
CA GLY A 9 11.50 -4.10 -1.54
C GLY A 9 11.96 -3.26 -2.73
N TRP A 10 12.63 -2.13 -2.49
CA TRP A 10 13.21 -1.31 -3.55
C TRP A 10 14.36 -2.00 -4.29
N LEU A 11 15.22 -2.72 -3.58
CA LEU A 11 16.30 -3.50 -4.21
C LEU A 11 15.74 -4.58 -5.13
N ALA A 12 14.69 -5.28 -4.70
CA ALA A 12 14.03 -6.27 -5.54
C ALA A 12 13.39 -5.65 -6.79
N ILE A 13 12.65 -4.53 -6.64
CA ILE A 13 12.07 -3.80 -7.77
C ILE A 13 13.19 -3.30 -8.70
N GLY A 14 14.25 -2.71 -8.16
CA GLY A 14 15.40 -2.23 -8.93
C GLY A 14 16.08 -3.35 -9.70
N ALA A 15 16.36 -4.48 -9.04
CA ALA A 15 16.96 -5.65 -9.69
C ALA A 15 16.10 -6.19 -10.84
N ILE A 16 14.78 -6.35 -10.60
CA ILE A 16 13.85 -6.81 -11.63
C ILE A 16 13.77 -5.83 -12.79
N SER A 17 13.67 -4.54 -12.50
CA SER A 17 13.44 -3.51 -13.53
C SER A 17 14.69 -3.20 -14.35
N LEU A 18 15.88 -3.32 -13.76
CA LEU A 18 17.15 -3.02 -14.42
C LEU A 18 17.84 -4.24 -15.06
N PHE A 19 17.42 -5.45 -14.69
CA PHE A 19 17.99 -6.67 -15.30
C PHE A 19 17.97 -6.67 -16.84
N PRO A 20 16.89 -6.21 -17.54
CA PRO A 20 16.87 -6.14 -19.00
C PRO A 20 18.02 -5.35 -19.63
N LEU A 21 18.64 -4.42 -18.87
CA LEU A 21 19.79 -3.66 -19.36
C LEU A 21 20.99 -4.56 -19.69
N LEU A 22 21.24 -5.59 -18.92
CA LEU A 22 22.40 -6.46 -19.11
C LEU A 22 22.39 -7.16 -20.48
N PRO A 23 21.36 -7.96 -20.83
CA PRO A 23 21.32 -8.59 -22.15
C PRO A 23 21.10 -7.58 -23.28
N TRP A 24 20.46 -6.43 -23.03
CA TRP A 24 20.31 -5.39 -24.03
C TRP A 24 21.65 -4.74 -24.36
N LEU A 25 22.51 -4.43 -23.38
CA LEU A 25 23.86 -3.89 -23.58
C LEU A 25 24.76 -4.90 -24.32
N ALA A 26 24.59 -6.19 -24.08
CA ALA A 26 25.37 -7.23 -24.73
C ALA A 26 25.08 -7.42 -26.22
N LEU A 27 23.91 -6.98 -26.70
CA LEU A 27 23.50 -7.15 -28.10
C LEU A 27 24.25 -6.25 -29.09
N LYS A 28 24.54 -5.02 -28.70
CA LYS A 28 25.16 -3.99 -29.56
C LYS A 28 26.10 -3.11 -28.76
N PRO A 29 27.28 -2.73 -29.28
CA PRO A 29 28.18 -1.84 -28.60
C PRO A 29 27.58 -0.43 -28.42
N LEU A 30 27.99 0.27 -27.35
CA LEU A 30 27.50 1.60 -27.04
C LEU A 30 27.79 2.62 -28.17
N SER A 31 28.90 2.46 -28.89
CA SER A 31 29.24 3.29 -30.05
C SER A 31 28.20 3.22 -31.18
N VAL A 32 27.54 2.07 -31.35
CA VAL A 32 26.44 1.91 -32.32
C VAL A 32 25.13 2.46 -31.77
N ARG A 33 24.86 2.24 -30.47
CA ARG A 33 23.63 2.67 -29.82
C ARG A 33 23.51 4.19 -29.70
N PHE A 34 24.63 4.85 -29.60
CA PHE A 34 24.73 6.31 -29.39
C PHE A 34 25.57 6.97 -30.48
N ALA A 35 25.57 6.40 -31.69
CA ALA A 35 26.36 6.92 -32.80
C ALA A 35 25.94 8.32 -33.24
N ASP A 36 24.66 8.63 -33.17
CA ASP A 36 24.06 9.92 -33.50
C ASP A 36 22.79 10.18 -32.68
N GLY A 37 22.14 11.32 -32.87
CA GLY A 37 20.91 11.68 -32.16
C GLY A 37 19.74 10.73 -32.40
N TRP A 38 19.63 10.17 -33.62
CA TRP A 38 18.57 9.25 -34.01
C TRP A 38 18.78 7.85 -33.38
N ALA A 39 20.01 7.35 -33.38
CA ALA A 39 20.39 6.11 -32.73
C ALA A 39 20.19 6.23 -31.19
N THR A 40 20.54 7.38 -30.64
CA THR A 40 20.33 7.70 -29.22
C THR A 40 18.83 7.68 -28.86
N ALA A 41 17.98 8.35 -29.64
CA ALA A 41 16.53 8.36 -29.43
C ALA A 41 15.94 6.95 -29.52
N MET A 42 16.36 6.15 -30.49
CA MET A 42 15.95 4.74 -30.63
C MET A 42 16.36 3.93 -29.42
N SER A 43 17.59 4.06 -28.97
CA SER A 43 18.13 3.32 -27.81
C SER A 43 17.44 3.69 -26.52
N LEU A 44 17.24 4.97 -26.26
CA LEU A 44 16.49 5.46 -25.08
C LEU A 44 15.03 5.04 -25.15
N GLY A 45 14.41 5.07 -26.35
CA GLY A 45 13.06 4.55 -26.55
C GLY A 45 12.94 3.07 -26.19
N GLN A 46 13.88 2.24 -26.61
CA GLN A 46 13.92 0.84 -26.24
C GLN A 46 14.10 0.64 -24.73
N LEU A 47 15.00 1.36 -24.10
CA LEU A 47 15.25 1.28 -22.65
C LEU A 47 14.04 1.67 -21.82
N THR A 48 13.38 2.79 -22.17
CA THR A 48 12.18 3.22 -21.47
C THR A 48 11.05 2.21 -21.62
N GLY A 49 10.91 1.55 -22.77
CA GLY A 49 9.96 0.46 -22.96
C GLY A 49 10.27 -0.77 -22.10
N LEU A 50 11.51 -1.23 -22.09
CA LEU A 50 11.95 -2.40 -21.31
C LEU A 50 11.79 -2.19 -19.80
N ILE A 51 12.34 -1.09 -19.30
CA ILE A 51 12.30 -0.75 -17.86
C ILE A 51 10.85 -0.45 -17.46
N GLY A 52 10.12 0.33 -18.25
CA GLY A 52 8.73 0.67 -17.99
C GLY A 52 7.84 -0.57 -17.90
N MET A 53 7.98 -1.51 -18.83
CA MET A 53 7.22 -2.76 -18.82
C MET A 53 7.58 -3.65 -17.62
N ALA A 54 8.87 -3.74 -17.25
CA ALA A 54 9.31 -4.50 -16.08
C ALA A 54 8.79 -3.87 -14.77
N MET A 55 8.75 -2.55 -14.68
CA MET A 55 8.15 -1.84 -13.54
C MET A 55 6.63 -2.02 -13.50
N PHE A 56 5.95 -2.00 -14.64
CA PHE A 56 4.51 -2.27 -14.70
C PHE A 56 4.18 -3.69 -14.21
N ALA A 57 4.98 -4.70 -14.64
CA ALA A 57 4.88 -6.06 -14.10
C ALA A 57 5.02 -6.09 -12.58
N SER A 58 6.05 -5.40 -12.06
CA SER A 58 6.30 -5.31 -10.62
C SER A 58 5.11 -4.69 -9.87
N ALA A 59 4.51 -3.62 -10.41
CA ALA A 59 3.31 -3.01 -9.84
C ALA A 59 2.13 -3.99 -9.80
N LEU A 60 1.89 -4.75 -10.88
CA LEU A 60 0.83 -5.77 -10.93
C LEU A 60 1.07 -6.90 -9.94
N ILE A 61 2.32 -7.38 -9.80
CA ILE A 61 2.69 -8.42 -8.83
C ILE A 61 2.46 -7.93 -7.40
N ILE A 62 2.84 -6.69 -7.08
CA ILE A 62 2.63 -6.11 -5.74
C ILE A 62 1.13 -6.05 -5.41
N SER A 63 0.26 -5.80 -6.38
CA SER A 63 -1.19 -5.73 -6.18
C SER A 63 -1.85 -7.06 -5.77
N ALA A 64 -1.15 -8.19 -5.91
CA ALA A 64 -1.69 -9.53 -5.61
C ALA A 64 -1.96 -9.78 -4.12
N ARG A 65 -1.43 -8.98 -3.20
CA ARG A 65 -1.58 -9.13 -1.73
C ARG A 65 -1.08 -10.47 -1.18
N ALA A 66 -0.11 -11.08 -1.86
CA ALA A 66 0.46 -12.33 -1.36
C ALA A 66 1.19 -12.10 -0.02
N LYS A 67 1.10 -13.05 0.92
CA LYS A 67 1.70 -12.90 2.26
C LYS A 67 3.22 -12.66 2.25
N TRP A 68 3.94 -13.18 1.26
CA TRP A 68 5.37 -12.92 1.13
C TRP A 68 5.68 -11.45 0.77
N LEU A 69 4.77 -10.76 0.06
CA LEU A 69 4.88 -9.31 -0.21
C LEU A 69 4.78 -8.49 1.07
N ASP A 70 3.86 -8.85 1.99
CA ASP A 70 3.77 -8.23 3.31
C ASP A 70 5.11 -8.31 4.06
N THR A 71 5.81 -9.44 3.93
CA THR A 71 7.15 -9.62 4.52
C THR A 71 8.23 -8.82 3.79
N LEU A 72 8.22 -8.82 2.46
CA LEU A 72 9.22 -8.14 1.63
C LEU A 72 9.17 -6.62 1.80
N PHE A 73 7.97 -6.05 1.86
CA PHE A 73 7.75 -4.60 1.97
C PHE A 73 7.57 -4.10 3.41
N ASN A 74 7.66 -4.99 4.41
CA ASN A 74 7.45 -4.67 5.82
C ASN A 74 6.05 -4.13 6.14
N GLY A 75 5.05 -4.66 5.49
CA GLY A 75 3.64 -4.31 5.67
C GLY A 75 2.93 -4.09 4.34
N LEU A 76 1.67 -4.52 4.27
CA LEU A 76 0.87 -4.39 3.04
C LEU A 76 0.59 -2.93 2.68
N ASN A 77 0.45 -2.05 3.67
CA ASN A 77 0.33 -0.60 3.48
C ASN A 77 1.55 -0.03 2.74
N LEU A 78 2.77 -0.40 3.14
CA LEU A 78 3.98 0.02 2.44
C LEU A 78 4.08 -0.59 1.03
N ALA A 79 3.63 -1.83 0.85
CA ALA A 79 3.54 -2.44 -0.48
C ALA A 79 2.65 -1.61 -1.42
N TYR A 80 1.50 -1.08 -0.95
CA TYR A 80 0.64 -0.21 -1.75
C TYR A 80 1.28 1.14 -2.07
N VAL A 81 1.98 1.76 -1.13
CA VAL A 81 2.76 2.98 -1.42
C VAL A 81 3.77 2.71 -2.54
N ARG A 82 4.45 1.55 -2.53
CA ARG A 82 5.39 1.16 -3.61
C ARG A 82 4.67 0.87 -4.91
N HIS A 83 3.51 0.22 -4.87
CA HIS A 83 2.67 0.01 -6.04
C HIS A 83 2.37 1.34 -6.77
N HIS A 84 1.94 2.37 -6.05
CA HIS A 84 1.68 3.69 -6.63
C HIS A 84 2.94 4.32 -7.21
N GLN A 85 4.05 4.32 -6.48
CA GLN A 85 5.31 4.91 -6.94
C GLN A 85 5.84 4.21 -8.19
N VAL A 86 5.89 2.88 -8.19
CA VAL A 86 6.37 2.07 -9.32
C VAL A 86 5.43 2.21 -10.51
N GLY A 87 4.12 2.23 -10.28
CA GLY A 87 3.12 2.46 -11.33
C GLY A 87 3.27 3.82 -12.00
N ALA A 88 3.48 4.89 -11.23
CA ALA A 88 3.68 6.24 -11.77
C ALA A 88 4.97 6.34 -12.60
N ILE A 89 6.08 5.78 -12.11
CA ILE A 89 7.36 5.77 -12.85
C ILE A 89 7.22 4.94 -14.13
N SER A 90 6.59 3.76 -14.04
CA SER A 90 6.31 2.90 -15.19
C SER A 90 5.52 3.64 -16.25
N PHE A 91 4.45 4.33 -15.85
CA PHE A 91 3.62 5.10 -16.78
C PHE A 91 4.42 6.19 -17.50
N ALA A 92 5.21 6.98 -16.77
CA ALA A 92 6.07 7.99 -17.37
C ALA A 92 7.06 7.40 -18.40
N LEU A 93 7.70 6.27 -18.06
CA LEU A 93 8.63 5.59 -18.98
C LEU A 93 7.92 5.05 -20.22
N LEU A 94 6.72 4.48 -20.06
CA LEU A 94 5.94 3.92 -21.16
C LEU A 94 5.34 5.00 -22.08
N LEU A 95 5.07 6.22 -21.55
CA LEU A 95 4.72 7.37 -22.38
C LEU A 95 5.92 7.86 -23.20
N LEU A 96 7.11 7.90 -22.61
CA LEU A 96 8.34 8.30 -23.31
C LEU A 96 8.75 7.31 -24.38
N HIS A 97 8.47 6.01 -24.22
CA HIS A 97 8.85 4.96 -25.15
C HIS A 97 8.46 5.26 -26.61
N PRO A 98 7.18 5.42 -27.00
CA PRO A 98 6.80 5.68 -28.38
C PRO A 98 7.21 7.08 -28.86
N LEU A 99 7.28 8.07 -27.97
CA LEU A 99 7.72 9.43 -28.34
C LEU A 99 9.17 9.43 -28.74
N LEU A 100 10.06 8.77 -28.00
CA LEU A 100 11.47 8.63 -28.37
C LEU A 100 11.66 7.81 -29.66
N LEU A 101 10.85 6.74 -29.85
CA LEU A 101 10.88 5.98 -31.09
C LEU A 101 10.38 6.83 -32.27
N ALA A 102 9.35 7.66 -32.10
CA ALA A 102 8.84 8.55 -33.13
C ALA A 102 9.93 9.55 -33.62
N ILE A 103 10.80 10.03 -32.71
CA ILE A 103 11.95 10.87 -33.10
C ILE A 103 12.82 10.16 -34.14
N LYS A 104 13.10 8.87 -33.98
CA LYS A 104 13.85 8.06 -34.95
C LYS A 104 13.22 8.12 -36.35
N TYR A 105 11.90 8.04 -36.44
CA TYR A 105 11.18 8.13 -37.72
C TYR A 105 11.17 9.56 -38.31
N GLY A 106 11.39 10.58 -37.45
CA GLY A 106 11.60 11.98 -37.85
C GLY A 106 12.83 12.20 -38.72
N GLN A 107 13.77 11.25 -38.75
CA GLN A 107 14.91 11.27 -39.68
C GLN A 107 14.46 11.32 -41.15
N SER A 108 13.36 10.64 -41.50
CA SER A 108 12.80 10.63 -42.85
C SER A 108 11.91 11.87 -43.09
N SER A 109 10.97 12.12 -42.19
CA SER A 109 10.10 13.30 -42.19
C SER A 109 9.29 13.37 -40.90
N TRP A 110 8.82 14.56 -40.49
CA TRP A 110 7.91 14.73 -39.37
C TRP A 110 6.57 14.03 -39.59
N GLN A 111 6.16 13.89 -40.83
CA GLN A 111 4.96 13.13 -41.21
C GLN A 111 5.14 11.64 -40.86
N SER A 112 6.31 11.06 -41.17
CA SER A 112 6.62 9.66 -40.79
C SER A 112 6.63 9.47 -39.29
N ALA A 113 7.17 10.43 -38.52
CA ALA A 113 7.12 10.40 -37.04
C ALA A 113 5.67 10.41 -36.50
N ALA A 114 4.81 11.25 -37.07
CA ALA A 114 3.40 11.31 -36.70
C ALA A 114 2.65 10.02 -37.08
N GLN A 115 2.88 9.50 -38.29
CA GLN A 115 2.29 8.24 -38.75
C GLN A 115 2.68 7.03 -37.87
N PHE A 116 3.91 7.03 -37.34
CA PHE A 116 4.33 5.96 -36.42
C PHE A 116 3.43 5.85 -35.17
N LEU A 117 2.88 6.96 -34.70
CA LEU A 117 2.00 6.99 -33.54
C LEU A 117 0.55 6.55 -33.86
N LEU A 118 0.16 6.58 -35.11
CA LEU A 118 -1.18 6.19 -35.58
C LEU A 118 -1.27 4.65 -35.81
N PRO A 119 -2.48 4.07 -35.87
CA PRO A 119 -2.66 2.68 -36.23
C PRO A 119 -1.94 2.36 -37.57
N SER A 120 -1.37 1.17 -37.69
CA SER A 120 -0.58 0.71 -38.80
C SER A 120 -1.04 -0.69 -39.24
N GLU A 121 -0.53 -1.20 -40.36
CA GLU A 121 -0.80 -2.58 -40.81
C GLU A 121 -0.17 -3.63 -39.88
N SER A 122 0.84 -3.25 -39.08
CA SER A 122 1.49 -4.14 -38.12
C SER A 122 0.63 -4.37 -36.88
N ALA A 123 0.04 -5.54 -36.76
CA ALA A 123 -0.70 -5.96 -35.56
C ALA A 123 0.15 -5.84 -34.29
N ALA A 124 1.45 -6.18 -34.36
CA ALA A 124 2.37 -6.11 -33.25
C ALA A 124 2.49 -4.66 -32.71
N LEU A 125 2.63 -3.67 -33.59
CA LEU A 125 2.68 -2.25 -33.20
C LEU A 125 1.32 -1.78 -32.66
N ASN A 126 0.24 -2.22 -33.26
CA ASN A 126 -1.11 -1.84 -32.84
C ASN A 126 -1.45 -2.38 -31.43
N TYR A 127 -0.97 -3.55 -31.04
CA TYR A 127 -1.08 -4.02 -29.66
C TYR A 127 -0.42 -3.05 -28.66
N GLY A 128 0.77 -2.55 -28.98
CA GLY A 128 1.46 -1.56 -28.13
C GLY A 128 0.71 -0.24 -28.03
N LYS A 129 0.22 0.27 -29.18
CA LYS A 129 -0.58 1.51 -29.24
C LYS A 129 -1.89 1.39 -28.47
N ALA A 130 -2.61 0.26 -28.66
CA ALA A 130 -3.85 -0.02 -27.94
C ALA A 130 -3.62 -0.17 -26.42
N SER A 131 -2.53 -0.85 -26.02
CA SER A 131 -2.12 -0.94 -24.62
C SER A 131 -1.91 0.44 -23.99
N LEU A 132 -1.13 1.29 -24.66
CA LEU A 132 -0.82 2.64 -24.17
C LEU A 132 -2.07 3.53 -24.12
N ALA A 133 -2.90 3.51 -25.15
CA ALA A 133 -4.15 4.27 -25.19
C ALA A 133 -5.08 3.86 -24.05
N LEU A 134 -5.24 2.56 -23.83
CA LEU A 134 -6.04 2.04 -22.71
C LEU A 134 -5.44 2.44 -21.36
N MET A 135 -4.13 2.37 -21.19
CA MET A 135 -3.45 2.77 -19.96
C MET A 135 -3.64 4.27 -19.68
N ILE A 136 -3.49 5.15 -20.69
CA ILE A 136 -3.73 6.58 -20.59
C ILE A 136 -5.17 6.85 -20.15
N LEU A 137 -6.14 6.22 -20.79
CA LEU A 137 -7.56 6.37 -20.45
C LEU A 137 -7.82 5.96 -19.00
N LEU A 138 -7.39 4.77 -18.59
CA LEU A 138 -7.68 4.23 -17.26
C LEU A 138 -6.97 5.02 -16.15
N LEU A 139 -5.73 5.48 -16.38
CA LEU A 139 -5.02 6.30 -15.41
C LEU A 139 -5.56 7.74 -15.36
N SER A 140 -5.99 8.30 -16.49
CA SER A 140 -6.70 9.58 -16.49
C SER A 140 -8.00 9.51 -15.68
N LEU A 141 -8.77 8.42 -15.82
CA LEU A 141 -9.94 8.17 -14.95
C LEU A 141 -9.53 8.03 -13.49
N THR A 142 -8.40 7.42 -13.20
CA THR A 142 -7.91 7.23 -11.82
C THR A 142 -7.52 8.56 -11.16
N PHE A 143 -6.85 9.47 -11.87
CA PHE A 143 -6.28 10.68 -11.28
C PHE A 143 -7.19 11.91 -11.36
N TYR A 144 -8.01 12.00 -12.41
CA TYR A 144 -8.77 13.22 -12.68
C TYR A 144 -10.30 13.06 -12.55
N ALA A 145 -10.84 11.85 -12.71
CA ALA A 145 -12.27 11.62 -12.56
C ALA A 145 -12.59 11.30 -11.09
N LYS A 146 -13.55 12.04 -10.51
CA LYS A 146 -14.10 11.76 -9.18
C LYS A 146 -15.09 10.60 -9.23
N LEU A 147 -14.62 9.41 -9.62
CA LEU A 147 -15.46 8.22 -9.71
C LEU A 147 -15.81 7.69 -8.32
N ALA A 148 -17.01 7.12 -8.20
CA ALA A 148 -17.32 6.30 -7.03
C ALA A 148 -16.29 5.17 -6.89
N TYR A 149 -15.91 4.85 -5.66
CA TYR A 149 -14.83 3.88 -5.37
C TYR A 149 -14.96 2.56 -6.15
N GLN A 150 -16.19 2.03 -6.26
CA GLN A 150 -16.44 0.77 -6.98
C GLN A 150 -16.14 0.89 -8.49
N THR A 151 -16.57 1.98 -9.10
CA THR A 151 -16.34 2.25 -10.53
C THR A 151 -14.85 2.46 -10.78
N TRP A 152 -14.18 3.22 -9.91
CA TRP A 152 -12.73 3.40 -9.96
C TRP A 152 -12.00 2.06 -9.83
N LYS A 153 -12.36 1.24 -8.83
CA LYS A 153 -11.76 -0.07 -8.60
C LYS A 153 -11.95 -1.04 -9.78
N LEU A 154 -13.13 -0.97 -10.42
CA LEU A 154 -13.42 -1.76 -11.60
C LEU A 154 -12.57 -1.29 -12.79
N SER A 155 -12.56 0.02 -13.09
CA SER A 155 -11.76 0.58 -14.20
C SER A 155 -10.27 0.29 -14.02
N HIS A 156 -9.74 0.44 -12.81
CA HIS A 156 -8.34 0.16 -12.50
C HIS A 156 -7.92 -1.29 -12.74
N LYS A 157 -8.83 -2.27 -12.59
CA LYS A 157 -8.55 -3.68 -12.91
C LYS A 157 -8.26 -3.91 -14.39
N PHE A 158 -8.81 -3.09 -15.28
CA PHE A 158 -8.54 -3.19 -16.72
C PHE A 158 -7.11 -2.82 -17.11
N LEU A 159 -6.30 -2.27 -16.18
CA LEU A 159 -4.85 -2.16 -16.40
C LEU A 159 -4.18 -3.53 -16.62
N GLY A 160 -4.76 -4.61 -16.11
CA GLY A 160 -4.35 -5.98 -16.47
C GLY A 160 -4.54 -6.31 -17.95
N LEU A 161 -5.61 -5.81 -18.58
CA LEU A 161 -5.82 -5.94 -20.03
C LEU A 161 -4.82 -5.09 -20.83
N ALA A 162 -4.54 -3.86 -20.37
CA ALA A 162 -3.50 -3.03 -20.99
C ALA A 162 -2.14 -3.76 -20.96
N TYR A 163 -1.79 -4.37 -19.81
CA TYR A 163 -0.55 -5.14 -19.70
C TYR A 163 -0.54 -6.40 -20.58
N PHE A 164 -1.67 -7.09 -20.75
CA PHE A 164 -1.81 -8.21 -21.67
C PHE A 164 -1.55 -7.79 -23.11
N LEU A 165 -2.11 -6.67 -23.57
CA LEU A 165 -1.84 -6.11 -24.90
C LEU A 165 -0.34 -5.73 -25.06
N ALA A 166 0.28 -5.15 -24.03
CA ALA A 166 1.73 -4.91 -24.03
C ALA A 166 2.54 -6.21 -24.14
N THR A 167 2.07 -7.30 -23.54
CA THR A 167 2.71 -8.61 -23.65
C THR A 167 2.62 -9.17 -25.06
N LEU A 168 1.47 -9.00 -25.75
CA LEU A 168 1.33 -9.36 -27.17
C LEU A 168 2.24 -8.51 -28.05
N HIS A 169 2.35 -7.20 -27.78
CA HIS A 169 3.32 -6.34 -28.45
C HIS A 169 4.75 -6.88 -28.29
N LEU A 170 5.18 -7.17 -27.07
CA LEU A 170 6.50 -7.73 -26.76
C LEU A 170 6.75 -9.05 -27.49
N LEU A 171 5.75 -9.92 -27.57
CA LEU A 171 5.86 -11.24 -28.17
C LEU A 171 6.09 -11.18 -29.69
N PHE A 172 5.39 -10.26 -30.36
CA PHE A 172 5.32 -10.20 -31.83
C PHE A 172 6.15 -9.09 -32.46
N VAL A 173 6.58 -8.07 -31.71
CA VAL A 173 7.37 -6.97 -32.29
C VAL A 173 8.78 -7.44 -32.65
N TYR A 174 9.23 -7.06 -33.85
CA TYR A 174 10.63 -7.21 -34.22
C TYR A 174 11.46 -6.08 -33.63
N SER A 175 12.34 -6.42 -32.69
CA SER A 175 13.15 -5.47 -31.92
C SER A 175 14.37 -6.18 -31.32
N ASP A 176 15.20 -5.46 -30.57
CA ASP A 176 16.31 -6.05 -29.82
C ASP A 176 15.85 -7.20 -28.89
N THR A 177 14.61 -7.12 -28.39
CA THR A 177 14.03 -8.21 -27.58
C THR A 177 13.88 -9.51 -28.39
N SER A 178 13.49 -9.43 -29.67
CA SER A 178 13.36 -10.60 -30.52
C SER A 178 14.71 -11.20 -30.95
N GLN A 179 15.79 -10.39 -30.90
CA GLN A 179 17.15 -10.79 -31.27
C GLN A 179 17.93 -11.44 -30.11
N SER A 180 17.48 -11.30 -28.86
CA SER A 180 18.12 -11.92 -27.68
C SER A 180 17.17 -12.91 -27.03
N PHE A 181 17.54 -14.18 -27.05
CA PHE A 181 16.79 -15.22 -26.33
C PHE A 181 16.68 -14.92 -24.83
N VAL A 182 17.78 -14.49 -24.20
CA VAL A 182 17.80 -14.18 -22.75
C VAL A 182 16.86 -13.02 -22.42
N LEU A 183 16.92 -11.94 -23.21
CA LEU A 183 16.06 -10.78 -22.99
C LEU A 183 14.59 -11.13 -23.22
N LYS A 184 14.29 -11.83 -24.31
CA LYS A 184 12.91 -12.26 -24.63
C LYS A 184 12.36 -13.20 -23.56
N ALA A 185 13.12 -14.23 -23.18
CA ALA A 185 12.71 -15.20 -22.18
C ALA A 185 12.44 -14.53 -20.81
N TYR A 186 13.34 -13.62 -20.39
CA TYR A 186 13.16 -12.86 -19.15
C TYR A 186 11.89 -12.02 -19.16
N MET A 187 11.70 -11.22 -20.22
CA MET A 187 10.54 -10.33 -20.32
C MET A 187 9.22 -11.10 -20.40
N LEU A 188 9.19 -12.24 -21.09
CA LEU A 188 8.01 -13.11 -21.16
C LEU A 188 7.74 -13.81 -19.82
N ALA A 189 8.77 -14.30 -19.11
CA ALA A 189 8.61 -14.89 -17.79
C ALA A 189 8.07 -13.88 -16.78
N LEU A 190 8.58 -12.64 -16.82
CA LEU A 190 8.10 -11.56 -15.98
C LEU A 190 6.64 -11.18 -16.32
N SER A 191 6.31 -11.13 -17.62
CA SER A 191 4.94 -10.86 -18.09
C SER A 191 3.97 -11.95 -17.67
N PHE A 192 4.37 -13.21 -17.78
CA PHE A 192 3.58 -14.34 -17.30
C PHE A 192 3.32 -14.25 -15.79
N SER A 193 4.36 -13.92 -15.01
CA SER A 193 4.23 -13.73 -13.55
C SER A 193 3.26 -12.60 -13.19
N ALA A 194 3.31 -11.47 -13.91
CA ALA A 194 2.42 -10.34 -13.71
C ALA A 194 0.96 -10.69 -14.08
N LEU A 195 0.74 -11.34 -15.22
CA LEU A 195 -0.60 -11.77 -15.64
C LEU A 195 -1.18 -12.83 -14.70
N THR A 196 -0.34 -13.74 -14.19
CA THR A 196 -0.72 -14.70 -13.14
C THR A 196 -1.14 -13.99 -11.87
N ALA A 197 -0.42 -12.93 -11.46
CA ALA A 197 -0.79 -12.12 -10.31
C ALA A 197 -2.14 -11.40 -10.51
N VAL A 198 -2.39 -10.86 -11.70
CA VAL A 198 -3.69 -10.26 -12.07
C VAL A 198 -4.80 -11.32 -12.03
N PHE A 199 -4.59 -12.48 -12.64
CA PHE A 199 -5.56 -13.59 -12.61
C PHE A 199 -5.84 -14.06 -11.18
N TYR A 200 -4.78 -14.28 -10.39
CA TYR A 200 -4.91 -14.63 -8.97
C TYR A 200 -5.78 -13.60 -8.24
N ARG A 201 -5.50 -12.30 -8.40
CA ARG A 201 -6.21 -11.25 -7.67
C ARG A 201 -7.66 -11.08 -8.11
N THR A 202 -7.94 -11.23 -9.41
CA THR A 202 -9.27 -10.97 -9.98
C THR A 202 -10.19 -12.18 -9.90
N VAL A 203 -9.66 -13.39 -10.07
CA VAL A 203 -10.41 -14.63 -10.18
C VAL A 203 -10.10 -15.60 -9.05
N ALA A 204 -8.84 -16.05 -8.95
CA ALA A 204 -8.47 -17.17 -8.10
C ALA A 204 -8.56 -16.85 -6.59
N SER A 205 -8.37 -15.58 -6.19
CA SER A 205 -8.43 -15.17 -4.79
C SER A 205 -9.79 -15.47 -4.14
N ARG A 206 -10.86 -15.53 -4.92
CA ARG A 206 -12.20 -15.90 -4.42
C ARG A 206 -12.25 -17.32 -3.83
N PHE A 207 -11.38 -18.21 -4.35
CA PHE A 207 -11.35 -19.63 -4.00
C PHE A 207 -10.15 -19.98 -3.11
N LEU A 208 -9.02 -19.28 -3.26
CA LEU A 208 -7.76 -19.62 -2.62
C LEU A 208 -7.48 -18.83 -1.33
N VAL A 209 -8.06 -17.64 -1.19
CA VAL A 209 -7.87 -16.84 0.04
C VAL A 209 -8.78 -17.40 1.13
N ARG A 210 -8.16 -17.77 2.24
CA ARG A 210 -8.90 -18.26 3.41
C ARG A 210 -9.73 -17.13 4.00
N ILE A 211 -11.06 -17.35 4.05
CA ILE A 211 -12.02 -16.48 4.70
C ILE A 211 -12.44 -17.11 6.02
N CYS A 212 -12.24 -16.40 7.12
CA CYS A 212 -12.76 -16.78 8.43
C CYS A 212 -14.14 -16.16 8.62
N ARG A 213 -15.07 -16.93 9.14
CA ARG A 213 -16.45 -16.47 9.45
C ARG A 213 -16.55 -16.13 10.92
N TYR A 214 -17.10 -14.97 11.18
CA TYR A 214 -17.41 -14.48 12.52
C TYR A 214 -18.85 -14.01 12.56
N ARG A 215 -19.46 -14.05 13.75
CA ARG A 215 -20.81 -13.53 14.00
C ARG A 215 -20.73 -12.26 14.83
N VAL A 216 -21.41 -11.22 14.41
CA VAL A 216 -21.54 -9.98 15.18
C VAL A 216 -22.36 -10.26 16.44
N VAL A 217 -21.76 -10.04 17.61
CA VAL A 217 -22.42 -10.25 18.91
C VAL A 217 -22.81 -8.95 19.57
N ALA A 218 -22.08 -7.84 19.29
CA ALA A 218 -22.42 -6.52 19.77
C ALA A 218 -21.98 -5.42 18.81
N VAL A 219 -22.71 -4.32 18.80
CA VAL A 219 -22.33 -3.05 18.15
C VAL A 219 -22.46 -1.94 19.19
N ASN A 220 -21.34 -1.57 19.80
CA ASN A 220 -21.27 -0.63 20.88
C ASN A 220 -21.02 0.79 20.35
N ARG A 221 -21.90 1.74 20.68
CA ARG A 221 -21.69 3.14 20.37
C ARG A 221 -20.72 3.73 21.41
N ILE A 222 -19.53 4.09 20.97
CA ILE A 222 -18.48 4.63 21.84
C ILE A 222 -18.67 6.14 22.04
N ASN A 223 -18.94 6.85 20.92
CA ASN A 223 -19.37 8.24 20.92
C ASN A 223 -20.24 8.52 19.68
N ASP A 224 -20.51 9.78 19.34
CA ASP A 224 -21.38 10.14 18.20
C ASP A 224 -20.82 9.71 16.84
N THR A 225 -19.52 9.51 16.74
CA THR A 225 -18.82 9.24 15.48
C THR A 225 -18.17 7.87 15.42
N VAL A 226 -18.01 7.17 16.54
CA VAL A 226 -17.26 5.91 16.63
C VAL A 226 -18.14 4.80 17.18
N VAL A 227 -18.13 3.66 16.51
CA VAL A 227 -18.74 2.41 16.96
C VAL A 227 -17.67 1.32 17.05
N GLU A 228 -17.83 0.42 18.03
CA GLU A 228 -17.06 -0.81 18.14
C GLU A 228 -17.93 -2.00 17.78
N ILE A 229 -17.47 -2.82 16.85
CA ILE A 229 -18.15 -4.05 16.40
C ILE A 229 -17.41 -5.22 17.02
N VAL A 230 -18.10 -5.98 17.88
CA VAL A 230 -17.56 -7.15 18.56
C VAL A 230 -18.10 -8.42 17.88
N MET A 231 -17.23 -9.37 17.63
CA MET A 231 -17.53 -10.57 16.84
C MET A 231 -16.94 -11.80 17.50
N GLU A 232 -17.65 -12.93 17.37
CA GLU A 232 -17.21 -14.26 17.77
C GLU A 232 -17.00 -15.15 16.57
N HIS A 233 -16.00 -16.02 16.62
CA HIS A 233 -15.69 -16.91 15.50
C HIS A 233 -16.76 -18.00 15.32
N GLU A 234 -17.09 -18.29 14.07
CA GLU A 234 -17.86 -19.47 13.70
C GLU A 234 -16.88 -20.56 13.22
N GLY A 235 -16.39 -21.38 14.13
CA GLY A 235 -15.44 -22.45 13.83
C GLY A 235 -14.01 -22.13 14.32
N LYS A 236 -13.01 -22.08 13.41
CA LYS A 236 -11.62 -21.89 13.82
C LYS A 236 -11.28 -20.41 14.00
N GLU A 237 -10.78 -20.07 15.16
CA GLU A 237 -10.24 -18.75 15.47
C GLU A 237 -9.08 -18.36 14.55
N MET A 238 -9.01 -17.09 14.20
CA MET A 238 -7.91 -16.50 13.43
C MET A 238 -6.85 -15.94 14.39
N PRO A 239 -5.64 -16.53 14.43
CA PRO A 239 -4.57 -15.97 15.25
C PRO A 239 -4.08 -14.65 14.67
N TYR A 240 -3.89 -13.64 15.53
CA TYR A 240 -3.37 -12.33 15.16
C TYR A 240 -2.44 -11.76 16.23
N ASN A 241 -1.64 -10.76 15.85
CA ASN A 241 -0.87 -9.95 16.79
C ASN A 241 -1.54 -8.58 16.97
N PRO A 242 -1.48 -7.99 18.17
CA PRO A 242 -2.01 -6.65 18.41
C PRO A 242 -1.44 -5.63 17.43
N GLY A 243 -2.31 -4.76 16.91
CA GLY A 243 -1.97 -3.76 15.91
C GLY A 243 -2.07 -4.22 14.46
N GLN A 244 -2.39 -5.49 14.17
CA GLN A 244 -2.71 -5.96 12.82
C GLN A 244 -4.11 -5.54 12.38
N PHE A 245 -4.36 -5.59 11.08
CA PHE A 245 -5.65 -5.28 10.47
C PHE A 245 -6.19 -6.45 9.63
N ILE A 246 -7.46 -6.38 9.31
CA ILE A 246 -8.20 -7.36 8.51
C ILE A 246 -8.98 -6.66 7.41
N PHE A 247 -9.29 -7.38 6.34
CA PHE A 247 -10.34 -7.00 5.41
C PHE A 247 -11.64 -7.71 5.81
N ILE A 248 -12.69 -6.94 6.05
CA ILE A 248 -13.97 -7.44 6.53
C ILE A 248 -15.12 -6.98 5.64
N SER A 249 -16.11 -7.84 5.45
CA SER A 249 -17.41 -7.54 4.87
C SER A 249 -18.51 -8.22 5.68
N PHE A 250 -19.74 -7.71 5.63
CA PHE A 250 -20.86 -8.25 6.39
C PHE A 250 -21.97 -8.72 5.47
N SER A 251 -22.74 -9.70 5.92
CA SER A 251 -23.88 -10.29 5.18
C SER A 251 -25.10 -9.39 5.09
N GLN A 252 -25.02 -8.15 5.62
CA GLN A 252 -26.11 -7.16 5.55
C GLN A 252 -26.06 -6.38 4.23
N PRO A 253 -27.19 -6.08 3.58
CA PRO A 253 -27.25 -5.25 2.38
C PRO A 253 -26.53 -3.91 2.55
N GLY A 254 -25.77 -3.50 1.53
CA GLY A 254 -24.92 -2.30 1.57
C GLY A 254 -23.56 -2.47 2.26
N LEU A 255 -23.34 -3.58 2.98
CA LEU A 255 -22.10 -3.87 3.73
C LEU A 255 -21.33 -5.10 3.22
N ALA A 256 -21.67 -5.61 2.04
CA ALA A 256 -21.03 -6.79 1.42
C ALA A 256 -19.63 -6.48 0.85
N GLU A 257 -19.23 -5.22 0.81
CA GLU A 257 -17.91 -4.83 0.35
C GLU A 257 -16.85 -5.04 1.42
N ARG A 258 -15.65 -5.47 1.00
CA ARG A 258 -14.50 -5.67 1.90
C ARG A 258 -13.74 -4.37 2.12
N HIS A 259 -13.69 -3.95 3.38
CA HIS A 259 -12.91 -2.80 3.83
C HIS A 259 -11.86 -3.20 4.86
N PRO A 260 -10.70 -2.51 4.91
CA PRO A 260 -9.68 -2.75 5.92
C PRO A 260 -10.05 -2.07 7.23
N PHE A 261 -9.96 -2.83 8.34
CA PHE A 261 -10.09 -2.29 9.69
C PHE A 261 -9.04 -2.90 10.61
N THR A 262 -8.50 -2.09 11.48
CA THR A 262 -7.54 -2.54 12.50
C THR A 262 -8.27 -3.33 13.58
N ILE A 263 -7.64 -4.41 14.01
CA ILE A 263 -8.12 -5.21 15.14
C ILE A 263 -7.89 -4.41 16.42
N SER A 264 -8.97 -4.11 17.14
CA SER A 264 -8.94 -3.34 18.39
C SER A 264 -9.03 -4.22 19.64
N SER A 265 -9.24 -5.53 19.48
CA SER A 265 -9.34 -6.48 20.60
C SER A 265 -8.02 -7.14 20.97
N SER A 266 -8.04 -7.81 22.13
CA SER A 266 -7.12 -8.88 22.50
C SER A 266 -7.94 -10.01 23.14
N GLY A 267 -7.64 -11.28 22.83
CA GLY A 267 -8.37 -12.43 23.35
C GLY A 267 -9.28 -13.10 22.33
N SER A 268 -10.27 -13.89 22.80
CA SER A 268 -11.10 -14.77 21.98
C SER A 268 -12.15 -14.06 21.11
N GLN A 269 -12.60 -12.88 21.53
CA GLN A 269 -13.48 -12.06 20.73
C GLN A 269 -12.67 -11.13 19.83
N LEU A 270 -13.10 -10.99 18.58
CA LEU A 270 -12.48 -10.06 17.63
C LEU A 270 -13.29 -8.78 17.59
N SER A 271 -12.64 -7.63 17.80
CA SER A 271 -13.31 -6.35 17.64
C SER A 271 -12.59 -5.41 16.67
N VAL A 272 -13.36 -4.54 16.03
CA VAL A 272 -12.89 -3.44 15.21
C VAL A 272 -13.63 -2.17 15.60
N ALA A 273 -12.91 -1.07 15.76
CA ALA A 273 -13.51 0.24 16.04
C ALA A 273 -13.49 1.09 14.75
N VAL A 274 -14.64 1.69 14.43
CA VAL A 274 -14.88 2.36 13.15
C VAL A 274 -15.42 3.76 13.38
N LYS A 275 -14.76 4.77 12.78
CA LYS A 275 -15.25 6.16 12.72
C LYS A 275 -16.09 6.34 11.45
N LYS A 276 -17.23 7.04 11.57
CA LYS A 276 -18.08 7.45 10.45
C LYS A 276 -17.31 8.46 9.58
N LEU A 277 -16.92 8.06 8.36
CA LEU A 277 -16.17 8.92 7.43
C LEU A 277 -16.77 8.95 6.03
N GLY A 278 -17.64 7.98 5.68
CA GLY A 278 -18.27 7.86 4.37
C GLY A 278 -19.45 6.90 4.43
N ASP A 279 -20.08 6.62 3.30
CA ASP A 279 -21.33 5.85 3.20
C ASP A 279 -21.23 4.46 3.86
N TYR A 280 -20.17 3.71 3.54
CA TYR A 280 -19.96 2.37 4.11
C TYR A 280 -19.82 2.40 5.63
N THR A 281 -18.94 3.26 6.15
CA THR A 281 -18.70 3.36 7.60
C THR A 281 -19.88 3.93 8.36
N SER A 282 -20.68 4.78 7.74
CA SER A 282 -21.95 5.25 8.30
C SER A 282 -23.00 4.13 8.38
N GLY A 283 -23.02 3.24 7.38
CA GLY A 283 -23.90 2.06 7.37
C GLY A 283 -23.59 1.06 8.50
N LEU A 284 -22.35 1.00 8.98
CA LEU A 284 -21.94 0.11 10.07
C LEU A 284 -22.60 0.43 11.43
N VAL A 285 -23.12 1.63 11.61
CA VAL A 285 -23.88 2.01 12.81
C VAL A 285 -25.20 1.24 12.91
N GLY A 286 -25.79 0.90 11.75
CA GLY A 286 -27.01 0.09 11.65
C GLY A 286 -26.76 -1.40 11.49
N LEU A 287 -25.52 -1.88 11.72
CA LEU A 287 -25.18 -3.29 11.64
C LEU A 287 -25.92 -4.07 12.75
N LYS A 288 -26.60 -5.13 12.34
CA LYS A 288 -27.41 -5.96 13.26
C LYS A 288 -26.55 -7.03 13.92
N THR A 289 -26.81 -7.29 15.20
CA THR A 289 -26.32 -8.50 15.88
C THR A 289 -26.81 -9.75 15.15
N GLY A 290 -25.97 -10.78 15.11
CA GLY A 290 -26.22 -12.00 14.32
C GLY A 290 -25.76 -11.91 12.86
N ALA A 291 -25.42 -10.74 12.34
CA ALA A 291 -24.85 -10.62 10.99
C ALA A 291 -23.53 -11.39 10.87
N ILE A 292 -23.31 -12.03 9.73
CA ILE A 292 -22.08 -12.78 9.47
C ILE A 292 -21.04 -11.84 8.89
N ALA A 293 -19.88 -11.80 9.53
CA ALA A 293 -18.67 -11.13 9.06
C ALA A 293 -17.77 -12.12 8.31
N SER A 294 -17.39 -11.77 7.08
CA SER A 294 -16.42 -12.51 6.28
C SER A 294 -15.06 -11.79 6.35
N ILE A 295 -14.07 -12.44 6.97
CA ILE A 295 -12.79 -11.85 7.34
C ILE A 295 -11.66 -12.49 6.56
N GLU A 296 -10.85 -11.64 5.92
CA GLU A 296 -9.59 -11.99 5.26
C GLU A 296 -8.43 -11.36 6.04
N GLY A 297 -7.44 -12.13 6.42
CA GLY A 297 -6.28 -11.64 7.16
C GLY A 297 -5.66 -12.69 8.08
N PRO A 298 -4.92 -12.26 9.14
CA PRO A 298 -4.55 -10.88 9.44
C PRO A 298 -3.42 -10.37 8.55
N TYR A 299 -3.31 -9.04 8.44
CA TYR A 299 -2.28 -8.33 7.69
C TYR A 299 -1.61 -7.27 8.55
N GLY A 300 -0.47 -6.76 8.06
CA GLY A 300 0.25 -5.69 8.73
C GLY A 300 1.33 -6.18 9.69
N ARG A 301 2.27 -5.29 9.95
CA ARG A 301 3.43 -5.54 10.81
C ARG A 301 3.57 -4.49 11.92
N PHE A 302 2.57 -3.64 12.08
CA PHE A 302 2.50 -2.62 13.10
C PHE A 302 2.11 -3.25 14.44
N SER A 303 3.13 -3.60 15.25
CA SER A 303 2.93 -4.21 16.56
C SER A 303 4.12 -3.94 17.45
N TYR A 304 3.87 -3.54 18.68
CA TYR A 304 4.90 -3.29 19.70
C TYR A 304 5.76 -4.52 19.99
N LEU A 305 5.21 -5.72 19.84
CA LEU A 305 5.92 -7.00 20.01
C LEU A 305 7.07 -7.21 19.01
N ARG A 306 7.09 -6.44 17.94
CA ARG A 306 8.14 -6.52 16.91
C ARG A 306 9.33 -5.60 17.17
N SER A 307 9.19 -4.67 18.09
CA SER A 307 10.29 -3.83 18.54
C SER A 307 11.14 -4.57 19.58
N VAL A 308 12.46 -4.42 19.46
CA VAL A 308 13.42 -4.90 20.48
C VAL A 308 13.45 -3.89 21.64
N ASN A 309 13.27 -2.61 21.34
CA ASN A 309 13.28 -1.55 22.34
C ASN A 309 11.99 -1.59 23.16
N LYS A 310 12.14 -1.68 24.46
CA LYS A 310 11.02 -1.72 25.41
C LYS A 310 10.52 -0.32 25.79
N LYS A 311 11.34 0.70 25.56
CA LYS A 311 10.98 2.09 25.79
C LYS A 311 10.33 2.67 24.53
N GLN A 312 9.04 2.97 24.57
CA GLN A 312 8.26 3.29 23.39
C GLN A 312 7.38 4.52 23.59
N VAL A 313 7.18 5.27 22.52
CA VAL A 313 6.16 6.33 22.41
C VAL A 313 5.14 5.89 21.35
N TRP A 314 3.89 5.78 21.76
CA TRP A 314 2.77 5.54 20.88
C TRP A 314 2.04 6.85 20.63
N LEU A 315 1.96 7.30 19.40
CA LEU A 315 1.29 8.53 19.00
C LEU A 315 0.06 8.22 18.17
N ALA A 316 -1.10 8.44 18.74
CA ALA A 316 -2.40 8.23 18.11
C ALA A 316 -3.03 9.56 17.70
N GLY A 317 -3.61 9.63 16.48
CA GLY A 317 -4.43 10.76 16.01
C GLY A 317 -5.86 10.34 15.70
N GLY A 318 -6.85 10.81 16.45
CA GLY A 318 -8.27 10.48 16.25
C GLY A 318 -8.51 8.97 16.24
N ILE A 319 -9.12 8.42 15.15
CA ILE A 319 -9.38 6.98 15.03
C ILE A 319 -8.10 6.14 14.87
N GLY A 320 -6.94 6.77 14.67
CA GLY A 320 -5.64 6.10 14.74
C GLY A 320 -5.31 5.51 16.10
N ILE A 321 -6.19 5.67 17.11
CA ILE A 321 -6.11 4.97 18.39
C ILE A 321 -6.32 3.46 18.26
N THR A 322 -6.99 2.97 17.22
CA THR A 322 -7.42 1.57 17.12
C THR A 322 -6.30 0.54 17.23
N PRO A 323 -5.13 0.66 16.57
CA PRO A 323 -4.04 -0.30 16.77
C PRO A 323 -3.50 -0.25 18.21
N PHE A 324 -3.41 0.94 18.79
CA PHE A 324 -2.92 1.10 20.17
C PHE A 324 -3.92 0.57 21.20
N LEU A 325 -5.21 0.66 20.92
CA LEU A 325 -6.24 0.03 21.76
C LEU A 325 -6.07 -1.49 21.81
N GLY A 326 -5.91 -2.15 20.65
CA GLY A 326 -5.63 -3.58 20.57
C GLY A 326 -4.31 -3.94 21.26
N MET A 327 -3.28 -3.11 21.11
CA MET A 327 -2.01 -3.26 21.81
C MET A 327 -2.18 -3.09 23.34
N ALA A 328 -2.86 -2.04 23.80
CA ALA A 328 -3.10 -1.77 25.21
C ALA A 328 -3.89 -2.89 25.89
N ARG A 329 -4.94 -3.39 25.25
CA ARG A 329 -5.74 -4.53 25.73
C ARG A 329 -4.93 -5.83 25.83
N SER A 330 -3.82 -5.95 25.07
CA SER A 330 -2.93 -7.12 25.09
C SER A 330 -1.79 -7.03 26.12
N LEU A 331 -1.62 -5.89 26.80
CA LEU A 331 -0.57 -5.70 27.78
C LEU A 331 -0.85 -6.55 29.04
N GLY A 332 0.18 -7.29 29.50
CA GLY A 332 0.12 -8.00 30.78
C GLY A 332 0.13 -7.05 31.97
N GLU A 333 -0.06 -7.59 33.18
CA GLU A 333 0.01 -6.78 34.41
C GLU A 333 1.45 -6.41 34.78
N VAL A 334 2.40 -7.30 34.50
CA VAL A 334 3.83 -7.10 34.75
C VAL A 334 4.57 -7.10 33.42
N SER A 335 5.48 -6.15 33.23
CA SER A 335 6.25 -6.02 32.02
C SER A 335 7.54 -5.24 32.24
N ASP A 336 8.52 -5.47 31.37
CA ASP A 336 9.76 -4.69 31.22
C ASP A 336 9.61 -3.52 30.22
N TYR A 337 8.39 -3.26 29.74
CA TYR A 337 8.10 -2.14 28.87
C TYR A 337 8.01 -0.82 29.63
N ASP A 338 8.31 0.28 28.94
CA ASP A 338 8.13 1.67 29.37
C ASP A 338 7.46 2.42 28.22
N ILE A 339 6.14 2.58 28.28
CA ILE A 339 5.32 3.04 27.17
C ILE A 339 4.57 4.32 27.53
N ASP A 340 4.72 5.35 26.71
CA ASP A 340 3.92 6.57 26.75
C ASP A 340 2.99 6.60 25.52
N LEU A 341 1.67 6.55 25.74
CA LEU A 341 0.66 6.78 24.72
C LEU A 341 0.23 8.25 24.71
N VAL A 342 0.60 8.98 23.68
CA VAL A 342 0.12 10.35 23.41
C VAL A 342 -1.05 10.28 22.45
N TYR A 343 -2.26 10.55 22.94
CA TYR A 343 -3.50 10.46 22.17
C TYR A 343 -4.01 11.86 21.81
N CYS A 344 -3.87 12.22 20.55
CA CYS A 344 -4.23 13.51 19.98
C CYS A 344 -5.64 13.47 19.37
N VAL A 345 -6.51 14.33 19.86
CA VAL A 345 -7.88 14.55 19.37
C VAL A 345 -8.19 16.04 19.40
N LYS A 346 -9.28 16.50 18.79
CA LYS A 346 -9.67 17.90 18.83
C LYS A 346 -10.05 18.32 20.25
N ASN A 347 -10.96 17.58 20.87
CA ASN A 347 -11.48 17.83 22.21
C ASN A 347 -11.84 16.52 22.91
N ALA A 348 -12.26 16.60 24.16
CA ALA A 348 -12.59 15.44 24.99
C ALA A 348 -13.71 14.55 24.42
N GLY A 349 -14.71 15.13 23.74
CA GLY A 349 -15.80 14.38 23.11
C GLY A 349 -15.37 13.49 21.95
N GLU A 350 -14.22 13.79 21.30
CA GLU A 350 -13.64 12.96 20.25
C GLU A 350 -12.69 11.87 20.79
N ALA A 351 -12.36 11.86 22.09
CA ALA A 351 -11.41 10.94 22.71
C ALA A 351 -12.04 9.55 22.95
N ALA A 352 -12.33 8.83 21.86
CA ALA A 352 -12.89 7.48 21.94
C ALA A 352 -11.97 6.55 22.77
N PHE A 353 -12.56 5.73 23.63
CA PHE A 353 -11.86 4.77 24.52
C PHE A 353 -10.90 5.39 25.54
N ALA A 354 -10.94 6.72 25.76
CA ALA A 354 -10.01 7.38 26.69
C ALA A 354 -10.11 6.84 28.12
N ASP A 355 -11.32 6.59 28.61
CA ASP A 355 -11.53 6.10 29.97
C ASP A 355 -11.07 4.65 30.12
N GLU A 356 -11.29 3.79 29.12
CA GLU A 356 -10.75 2.43 29.09
C GLU A 356 -9.21 2.44 29.11
N LEU A 357 -8.58 3.27 28.29
CA LEU A 357 -7.13 3.40 28.24
C LEU A 357 -6.55 3.89 29.59
N LYS A 358 -7.23 4.84 30.27
CA LYS A 358 -6.86 5.29 31.63
C LYS A 358 -7.02 4.16 32.63
N MET A 359 -8.08 3.36 32.56
CA MET A 359 -8.25 2.19 33.46
C MET A 359 -7.13 1.17 33.25
N ILE A 360 -6.75 0.89 32.00
CA ILE A 360 -5.61 0.02 31.69
C ILE A 360 -4.32 0.59 32.30
N ALA A 361 -4.08 1.88 32.17
CA ALA A 361 -2.89 2.55 32.69
C ALA A 361 -2.86 2.55 34.22
N ALA A 362 -4.00 2.69 34.92
CA ALA A 362 -4.08 2.71 36.38
C ALA A 362 -3.53 1.43 37.03
N SER A 363 -3.63 0.28 36.35
CA SER A 363 -3.10 -0.99 36.83
C SER A 363 -1.68 -1.32 36.32
N ARG A 364 -1.07 -0.43 35.53
CA ARG A 364 0.22 -0.64 34.85
C ARG A 364 1.09 0.60 34.88
N PRO A 365 1.93 0.81 35.92
CA PRO A 365 2.75 2.04 36.09
C PRO A 365 3.71 2.31 34.93
N TRP A 366 4.06 1.28 34.17
CA TRP A 366 4.94 1.33 33.00
C TRP A 366 4.21 1.69 31.69
N PHE A 367 2.88 1.83 31.72
CA PHE A 367 2.04 2.29 30.63
C PHE A 367 1.32 3.57 31.02
N ARG A 368 1.62 4.68 30.37
CA ARG A 368 1.06 6.00 30.66
C ARG A 368 0.26 6.53 29.49
N VAL A 369 -0.87 7.18 29.77
CA VAL A 369 -1.77 7.75 28.74
C VAL A 369 -1.83 9.26 28.92
N HIS A 370 -1.44 9.99 27.87
CA HIS A 370 -1.44 11.44 27.80
C HIS A 370 -2.45 11.89 26.73
N LEU A 371 -3.53 12.56 27.15
CA LEU A 371 -4.49 13.15 26.22
C LEU A 371 -3.99 14.52 25.78
N PHE A 372 -4.04 14.77 24.47
CA PHE A 372 -3.66 16.03 23.86
C PHE A 372 -4.83 16.60 23.05
N PHE A 373 -5.33 17.78 23.43
CA PHE A 373 -6.48 18.44 22.81
C PHE A 373 -6.02 19.56 21.88
N SER A 374 -6.17 19.36 20.54
CA SER A 374 -5.66 20.33 19.57
C SER A 374 -6.43 21.65 19.56
N ASP A 375 -7.69 21.67 20.00
CA ASP A 375 -8.49 22.89 20.09
C ASP A 375 -7.97 23.82 21.21
N GLU A 376 -7.26 23.26 22.21
CA GLU A 376 -6.69 24.01 23.34
C GLU A 376 -5.20 24.27 23.18
N GLN A 377 -4.45 23.29 22.66
CA GLN A 377 -2.99 23.26 22.68
C GLN A 377 -2.35 23.41 21.29
N GLY A 378 -3.19 23.56 20.23
CA GLY A 378 -2.72 23.56 18.86
C GLY A 378 -2.29 22.17 18.38
N HIS A 379 -1.47 22.11 17.32
CA HIS A 379 -0.99 20.84 16.79
C HIS A 379 0.17 20.28 17.59
N ILE A 380 0.14 18.97 17.85
CA ILE A 380 1.24 18.27 18.53
C ILE A 380 2.54 18.41 17.74
N SER A 381 3.65 18.60 18.46
CA SER A 381 5.00 18.71 17.89
C SER A 381 5.96 17.76 18.59
N ALA A 382 7.14 17.52 17.99
CA ALA A 382 8.17 16.70 18.61
C ALA A 382 8.67 17.30 19.93
N SER A 383 8.73 18.64 20.04
CA SER A 383 9.05 19.30 21.32
C SER A 383 7.98 19.07 22.37
N GLY A 384 6.68 19.14 22.00
CA GLY A 384 5.58 18.81 22.91
C GLY A 384 5.63 17.36 23.37
N ILE A 385 5.90 16.42 22.45
CA ILE A 385 6.12 15.01 22.81
C ILE A 385 7.29 14.90 23.80
N SER A 386 8.42 15.56 23.52
CA SER A 386 9.60 15.55 24.39
C SER A 386 9.29 16.00 25.82
N GLN A 387 8.51 17.07 25.97
CA GLN A 387 8.08 17.57 27.27
C GLN A 387 7.18 16.57 28.01
N THR A 388 6.25 15.96 27.26
CA THR A 388 5.28 15.01 27.84
C THR A 388 5.96 13.72 28.31
N VAL A 389 6.92 13.17 27.53
CA VAL A 389 7.51 11.84 27.78
C VAL A 389 8.90 11.90 28.43
N GLY A 390 9.41 13.09 28.74
CA GLY A 390 10.73 13.27 29.39
C GLY A 390 11.92 13.00 28.47
N GLY A 391 11.82 13.36 27.18
CA GLY A 391 12.90 13.24 26.20
C GLY A 391 12.59 12.31 25.03
N LEU A 392 13.31 12.49 23.91
CA LEU A 392 13.04 11.78 22.66
C LEU A 392 14.01 10.62 22.37
N LYS A 393 15.18 10.58 23.01
CA LYS A 393 16.23 9.59 22.69
C LYS A 393 15.91 8.22 23.29
N ASP A 394 16.50 7.19 22.68
CA ASP A 394 16.45 5.80 23.15
C ASP A 394 15.04 5.20 23.22
N ARG A 395 14.15 5.62 22.34
CA ARG A 395 12.76 5.15 22.25
C ARG A 395 12.38 4.74 20.84
N ASP A 396 11.52 3.75 20.70
CA ASP A 396 10.82 3.47 19.46
C ASP A 396 9.51 4.28 19.41
N TYR A 397 9.21 4.81 18.23
CA TYR A 397 8.02 5.61 17.95
C TYR A 397 7.04 4.83 17.10
N PHE A 398 5.81 4.68 17.59
CA PHE A 398 4.70 4.09 16.84
C PHE A 398 3.70 5.19 16.53
N LEU A 399 3.46 5.46 15.24
CA LEU A 399 2.63 6.57 14.78
C LEU A 399 1.43 6.05 14.01
N CYS A 400 0.22 6.43 14.40
CA CYS A 400 -1.00 6.13 13.64
C CYS A 400 -2.00 7.29 13.74
N GLY A 401 -2.44 7.81 12.60
CA GLY A 401 -3.35 8.95 12.55
C GLY A 401 -3.40 9.61 11.18
N PRO A 402 -3.89 10.86 11.10
CA PRO A 402 -3.95 11.62 9.86
C PRO A 402 -2.58 11.74 9.17
N PRO A 403 -2.50 11.57 7.84
CA PRO A 403 -1.23 11.62 7.10
C PRO A 403 -0.44 12.91 7.32
N THR A 404 -1.14 14.04 7.41
CA THR A 404 -0.52 15.36 7.67
C THR A 404 0.18 15.42 9.03
N MET A 405 -0.48 14.93 10.10
CA MET A 405 0.10 14.84 11.43
C MET A 405 1.31 13.91 11.45
N MET A 406 1.17 12.71 10.88
CA MET A 406 2.26 11.73 10.85
C MET A 406 3.46 12.24 10.05
N GLY A 407 3.22 12.87 8.89
CA GLY A 407 4.28 13.46 8.07
C GLY A 407 5.05 14.56 8.80
N ALA A 408 4.33 15.47 9.48
CA ALA A 408 4.93 16.53 10.27
C ALA A 408 5.79 16.00 11.43
N ILE A 409 5.27 15.04 12.17
CA ILE A 409 6.01 14.44 13.30
C ILE A 409 7.23 13.66 12.82
N LYS A 410 7.11 12.86 11.76
CA LYS A 410 8.26 12.14 11.16
C LYS A 410 9.38 13.11 10.75
N ALA A 411 9.03 14.22 10.11
CA ALA A 411 10.00 15.25 9.71
C ALA A 411 10.67 15.90 10.93
N GLN A 412 9.89 16.23 11.96
CA GLN A 412 10.42 16.83 13.19
C GLN A 412 11.31 15.84 13.97
N LEU A 413 10.89 14.58 14.16
CA LEU A 413 11.73 13.55 14.82
C LEU A 413 13.07 13.37 14.12
N LYS A 414 13.09 13.46 12.79
CA LYS A 414 14.32 13.41 12.01
C LYS A 414 15.23 14.60 12.30
N ASN A 415 14.68 15.79 12.54
CA ASN A 415 15.46 16.99 12.93
C ASN A 415 16.05 16.87 14.36
N TYR A 416 15.54 15.96 15.18
CA TYR A 416 16.09 15.57 16.48
C TYR A 416 17.02 14.35 16.40
N ASP A 417 17.51 14.01 15.18
CA ASP A 417 18.40 12.88 14.91
C ASP A 417 17.84 11.51 15.32
N ILE A 418 16.51 11.37 15.36
CA ILE A 418 15.89 10.06 15.60
C ILE A 418 15.99 9.21 14.31
N PRO A 419 16.65 8.04 14.37
CA PRO A 419 16.79 7.15 13.22
C PRO A 419 15.44 6.69 12.68
N ASN A 420 15.30 6.64 11.35
CA ASN A 420 14.07 6.17 10.69
C ASN A 420 13.68 4.73 11.08
N GLU A 421 14.65 3.91 11.50
CA GLU A 421 14.44 2.54 11.94
C GLU A 421 13.67 2.44 13.25
N LEU A 422 13.70 3.49 14.05
CA LEU A 422 12.97 3.59 15.33
C LEU A 422 11.56 4.17 15.14
N ILE A 423 11.21 4.62 13.91
CA ILE A 423 9.91 5.22 13.63
C ILE A 423 9.06 4.22 12.85
N HIS A 424 8.05 3.68 13.51
CA HIS A 424 7.07 2.75 12.96
C HIS A 424 5.78 3.50 12.69
N SER A 425 5.18 3.33 11.52
CA SER A 425 3.91 4.00 11.21
C SER A 425 2.97 3.09 10.45
N GLU A 426 1.68 3.26 10.70
CA GLU A 426 0.61 2.67 9.94
C GLU A 426 -0.27 3.77 9.34
N GLU A 427 -0.44 3.73 8.02
CA GLU A 427 -1.24 4.71 7.28
C GLU A 427 -2.53 4.04 6.82
N PHE A 428 -3.69 4.60 7.18
CA PHE A 428 -4.99 4.09 6.74
C PHE A 428 -5.37 4.53 5.32
N ALA A 429 -4.54 5.35 4.66
CA ALA A 429 -4.72 5.74 3.27
C ALA A 429 -4.34 4.58 2.34
N MET A 430 -5.21 3.58 2.23
CA MET A 430 -5.10 2.49 1.24
C MET A 430 -5.89 2.80 -0.04
N ILE A 431 -5.98 4.07 -0.41
CA ILE A 431 -6.67 4.54 -1.62
C ILE A 431 -5.66 5.15 -2.57
#